data_e10a0766f459295306544f27f7e3a44f
#
_entry.id   e10a0766f459295306544f27f7e3a44f
#
_cell.length_a   1.000
_cell.length_b   1.000
_cell.length_c   1.000
_cell.angle_alpha   90.00
_cell.angle_beta   90.00
_cell.angle_gamma   90.00
#
_symmetry.space_group_name_H-M   'P 1'
#
loop_
_entity.id
_entity.type
_entity.pdbx_description
1 polymer ?
#
loop_
_entity_poly.entity_id
_entity_poly.type
_entity_poly.pdbx_seq_one_letter_code
_entity_poly.pdbx_strand_id
1 'polypeptide(L)'
;MDKFDEKVIGYDSIKETLRQIADVLKRPEAYKEKGVSMPRGLLMESAPGLGKSLMASILMEESGRKSFVFRRINEGNTFLGEMKDIFDVAKEEAPSILLLEDLNLYVESNSPYAPEWACLQACIDETSDADIFVIATTNDTRYMPQSLLRPGRFDYILNLNPPLGKTAEDIVSYYLCDKNLAKDVQISDIVKAMPQVSCATLETVMNLAAINSAYRDHAHVQKEDIIDALLKVVYNLRKTDCEEDPQEHQMIAVHEAAHAVVGEVLHSGSIGIITIRGSHGAIGGMESGFAVY
;
A
#
# COMPACT_ATOMS: atom_id res chain seq x y z
N MET A 1 11.82 18.08 -12.53
CA MET A 1 11.11 17.67 -11.32
C MET A 1 11.52 16.23 -11.07
N ASP A 2 11.78 15.84 -9.84
CA ASP A 2 12.20 14.49 -9.49
C ASP A 2 11.00 13.56 -9.64
N LYS A 3 11.19 12.37 -10.22
CA LYS A 3 10.11 11.41 -10.47
C LYS A 3 9.41 10.93 -9.20
N PHE A 4 10.13 10.94 -8.06
CA PHE A 4 9.51 10.64 -6.77
C PHE A 4 8.46 11.68 -6.39
N ASP A 5 8.72 12.98 -6.60
CA ASP A 5 7.74 14.04 -6.30
C ASP A 5 6.59 14.08 -7.30
N GLU A 6 6.85 13.66 -8.54
CA GLU A 6 5.82 13.61 -9.58
C GLU A 6 4.81 12.47 -9.38
N LYS A 7 5.30 11.29 -8.95
CA LYS A 7 4.51 10.05 -8.94
C LYS A 7 4.13 9.57 -7.54
N VAL A 8 4.84 9.99 -6.49
CA VAL A 8 4.59 9.57 -5.10
C VAL A 8 4.12 10.75 -4.28
N ILE A 9 2.87 10.69 -3.83
CA ILE A 9 2.25 11.74 -3.03
C ILE A 9 2.47 11.46 -1.55
N GLY A 10 2.94 12.44 -0.81
CA GLY A 10 3.34 12.26 0.59
C GLY A 10 4.58 11.37 0.74
N TYR A 11 4.69 10.69 1.86
CA TYR A 11 5.81 9.79 2.19
C TYR A 11 7.20 10.43 2.09
N ASP A 12 7.33 11.70 2.48
CA ASP A 12 8.54 12.51 2.24
C ASP A 12 9.83 11.92 2.82
N SER A 13 9.77 11.32 4.02
CA SER A 13 10.93 10.65 4.62
C SER A 13 11.36 9.39 3.83
N ILE A 14 10.41 8.66 3.29
CA ILE A 14 10.67 7.49 2.46
C ILE A 14 11.24 7.92 1.11
N LYS A 15 10.65 8.93 0.48
CA LYS A 15 11.16 9.53 -0.77
C LYS A 15 12.61 9.99 -0.59
N GLU A 16 12.92 10.65 0.52
CA GLU A 16 14.29 11.12 0.80
C GLU A 16 15.27 9.95 0.89
N THR A 17 14.91 8.88 1.60
CA THR A 17 15.73 7.67 1.67
C THR A 17 15.93 7.02 0.29
N LEU A 18 14.86 6.93 -0.51
CA LEU A 18 14.94 6.36 -1.87
C LEU A 18 15.80 7.22 -2.80
N ARG A 19 15.75 8.55 -2.67
CA ARG A 19 16.65 9.49 -3.41
C ARG A 19 18.10 9.27 -3.04
N GLN A 20 18.40 9.15 -1.75
CA GLN A 20 19.74 8.86 -1.28
C GLN A 20 20.27 7.55 -1.86
N ILE A 21 19.46 6.49 -1.84
CA ILE A 21 19.82 5.21 -2.46
C ILE A 21 20.04 5.38 -3.96
N ALA A 22 19.13 6.03 -4.68
CA ALA A 22 19.27 6.28 -6.11
C ALA A 22 20.56 7.03 -6.44
N ASP A 23 20.90 8.05 -5.66
CA ASP A 23 22.13 8.84 -5.85
C ASP A 23 23.40 8.02 -5.60
N VAL A 24 23.42 7.19 -4.55
CA VAL A 24 24.52 6.25 -4.27
C VAL A 24 24.70 5.28 -5.43
N LEU A 25 23.60 4.70 -5.96
CA LEU A 25 23.65 3.75 -7.06
C LEU A 25 24.10 4.39 -8.38
N LYS A 26 23.77 5.66 -8.60
CA LYS A 26 24.09 6.42 -9.80
C LYS A 26 25.53 6.92 -9.81
N ARG A 27 26.10 7.25 -8.64
CA ARG A 27 27.43 7.85 -8.48
C ARG A 27 28.31 7.08 -7.48
N PRO A 28 28.48 5.74 -7.64
CA PRO A 28 29.14 4.90 -6.64
C PRO A 28 30.56 5.35 -6.30
N GLU A 29 31.33 5.82 -7.27
CA GLU A 29 32.73 6.22 -7.07
C GLU A 29 32.86 7.42 -6.12
N ALA A 30 31.98 8.41 -6.23
CA ALA A 30 31.97 9.57 -5.33
C ALA A 30 31.74 9.20 -3.86
N TYR A 31 31.04 8.10 -3.60
CA TYR A 31 30.81 7.60 -2.25
C TYR A 31 31.96 6.70 -1.77
N LYS A 32 32.52 5.86 -2.65
CA LYS A 32 33.70 5.03 -2.35
C LYS A 32 34.91 5.89 -1.98
N GLU A 33 35.13 7.00 -2.66
CA GLU A 33 36.20 7.97 -2.33
C GLU A 33 36.07 8.54 -0.91
N LYS A 34 34.86 8.58 -0.37
CA LYS A 34 34.56 8.99 1.02
C LYS A 34 34.59 7.81 2.03
N GLY A 35 34.98 6.63 1.57
CA GLY A 35 35.03 5.43 2.42
C GLY A 35 33.67 4.80 2.71
N VAL A 36 32.63 5.13 1.92
CA VAL A 36 31.30 4.54 2.10
C VAL A 36 31.27 3.13 1.52
N SER A 37 30.83 2.17 2.33
CA SER A 37 30.50 0.83 1.85
C SER A 37 29.19 0.87 1.05
N MET A 38 29.22 0.30 -0.15
CA MET A 38 28.04 0.30 -1.02
C MET A 38 26.90 -0.55 -0.42
N PRO A 39 25.69 -0.02 -0.35
CA PRO A 39 24.55 -0.81 0.12
C PRO A 39 24.19 -1.90 -0.90
N ARG A 40 23.70 -3.04 -0.42
CA ARG A 40 23.39 -4.21 -1.24
C ARG A 40 21.93 -4.43 -1.47
N GLY A 41 21.10 -4.01 -0.53
CA GLY A 41 19.68 -4.28 -0.67
C GLY A 41 18.76 -3.37 0.11
N LEU A 42 17.54 -3.31 -0.40
CA LEU A 42 16.41 -2.59 0.15
C LEU A 42 15.23 -3.56 0.28
N LEU A 43 14.69 -3.70 1.48
CA LEU A 43 13.43 -4.40 1.73
C LEU A 43 12.32 -3.37 1.99
N MET A 44 11.23 -3.46 1.24
CA MET A 44 10.02 -2.67 1.47
C MET A 44 8.91 -3.56 2.00
N GLU A 45 8.45 -3.28 3.21
CA GLU A 45 7.35 -3.96 3.87
C GLU A 45 6.14 -3.06 3.97
N SER A 46 4.96 -3.57 3.61
CA SER A 46 3.68 -2.90 3.88
C SER A 46 2.49 -3.80 3.57
N ALA A 47 1.33 -3.44 4.10
CA ALA A 47 0.07 -3.96 3.60
C ALA A 47 -0.07 -3.73 2.07
N PRO A 48 -0.87 -4.55 1.37
CA PRO A 48 -1.12 -4.36 -0.06
C PRO A 48 -1.67 -2.98 -0.40
N GLY A 49 -1.33 -2.46 -1.59
CA GLY A 49 -1.89 -1.21 -2.11
C GLY A 49 -1.30 0.08 -1.54
N LEU A 50 -0.10 0.04 -0.93
CA LEU A 50 0.60 1.23 -0.40
C LEU A 50 1.73 1.74 -1.31
N GLY A 51 1.86 1.24 -2.54
CA GLY A 51 2.76 1.78 -3.53
C GLY A 51 4.17 1.20 -3.55
N LYS A 52 4.45 0.05 -2.90
CA LYS A 52 5.77 -0.62 -2.93
C LYS A 52 6.33 -0.77 -4.34
N SER A 53 5.57 -1.39 -5.24
CA SER A 53 6.01 -1.64 -6.63
C SER A 53 6.22 -0.35 -7.42
N LEU A 54 5.41 0.69 -7.15
CA LEU A 54 5.60 2.00 -7.76
C LEU A 54 6.92 2.62 -7.30
N MET A 55 7.20 2.65 -6.00
CA MET A 55 8.43 3.20 -5.44
C MET A 55 9.67 2.42 -5.91
N ALA A 56 9.57 1.07 -5.99
CA ALA A 56 10.62 0.22 -6.54
C ALA A 56 10.91 0.55 -8.01
N SER A 57 9.87 0.69 -8.84
CA SER A 57 10.03 1.02 -10.26
C SER A 57 10.67 2.38 -10.48
N ILE A 58 10.31 3.39 -9.67
CA ILE A 58 10.93 4.72 -9.73
C ILE A 58 12.41 4.64 -9.32
N LEU A 59 12.73 3.91 -8.25
CA LEU A 59 14.11 3.72 -7.81
C LEU A 59 14.96 3.05 -8.89
N MET A 60 14.43 2.01 -9.54
CA MET A 60 15.10 1.34 -10.66
C MET A 60 15.36 2.32 -11.80
N GLU A 61 14.37 3.12 -12.18
CA GLU A 61 14.48 4.11 -13.25
C GLU A 61 15.49 5.23 -12.90
N GLU A 62 15.43 5.77 -11.67
CA GLU A 62 16.34 6.84 -11.21
C GLU A 62 17.78 6.35 -11.01
N SER A 63 18.00 5.08 -10.71
CA SER A 63 19.34 4.51 -10.56
C SER A 63 20.15 4.52 -11.87
N GLY A 64 19.46 4.49 -13.03
CA GLY A 64 20.08 4.38 -14.36
C GLY A 64 20.76 3.03 -14.63
N ARG A 65 20.59 2.04 -13.76
CA ARG A 65 21.16 0.70 -13.88
C ARG A 65 20.29 -0.22 -14.72
N LYS A 66 20.89 -1.26 -15.28
CA LYS A 66 20.12 -2.33 -15.93
C LYS A 66 19.25 -3.03 -14.89
N SER A 67 17.96 -3.16 -15.19
CA SER A 67 16.98 -3.58 -14.20
C SER A 67 16.36 -4.92 -14.59
N PHE A 68 16.25 -5.80 -13.61
CA PHE A 68 15.60 -7.11 -13.71
C PHE A 68 14.50 -7.22 -12.69
N VAL A 69 13.43 -7.95 -13.03
CA VAL A 69 12.30 -8.19 -12.13
C VAL A 69 12.07 -9.68 -12.05
N PHE A 70 12.04 -10.20 -10.84
CA PHE A 70 11.70 -11.57 -10.56
C PHE A 70 10.45 -11.68 -9.71
N ARG A 71 9.54 -12.52 -10.14
CA ARG A 71 8.27 -12.76 -9.49
C ARG A 71 7.97 -14.26 -9.56
N ARG A 72 7.52 -14.86 -8.48
CA ARG A 72 7.06 -16.26 -8.51
C ARG A 72 5.77 -16.35 -9.32
N ILE A 73 5.81 -16.99 -10.49
CA ILE A 73 4.65 -17.17 -11.37
C ILE A 73 4.18 -18.63 -11.32
N ASN A 74 5.11 -19.59 -11.14
CA ASN A 74 4.83 -21.01 -11.22
C ASN A 74 4.89 -21.69 -9.86
N GLU A 75 3.93 -22.57 -9.59
CA GLU A 75 4.00 -23.55 -8.52
C GLU A 75 4.79 -24.75 -9.02
N GLY A 76 5.96 -25.02 -8.46
CA GLY A 76 6.74 -26.20 -8.83
C GLY A 76 8.22 -26.14 -8.47
N ASN A 77 8.92 -27.27 -8.71
CA ASN A 77 10.33 -27.47 -8.34
C ASN A 77 11.34 -26.63 -9.14
N THR A 78 10.91 -25.88 -10.17
CA THR A 78 11.78 -25.05 -11.02
C THR A 78 12.10 -23.69 -10.38
N PHE A 79 11.30 -23.23 -9.42
CA PHE A 79 11.41 -21.89 -8.82
C PHE A 79 12.82 -21.59 -8.26
N LEU A 80 13.45 -22.54 -7.56
CA LEU A 80 14.80 -22.34 -7.01
C LEU A 80 15.86 -22.20 -8.11
N GLY A 81 15.68 -22.90 -9.24
CA GLY A 81 16.52 -22.76 -10.41
C GLY A 81 16.34 -21.41 -11.08
N GLU A 82 15.09 -21.02 -11.34
CA GLU A 82 14.74 -19.73 -11.93
C GLU A 82 15.27 -18.55 -11.10
N MET A 83 15.22 -18.68 -9.77
CA MET A 83 15.78 -17.68 -8.87
C MET A 83 17.30 -17.56 -9.00
N LYS A 84 18.03 -18.68 -9.11
CA LYS A 84 19.48 -18.64 -9.35
C LYS A 84 19.82 -18.06 -10.71
N ASP A 85 19.12 -18.48 -11.75
CA ASP A 85 19.33 -18.00 -13.12
C ASP A 85 19.19 -16.48 -13.23
N ILE A 86 18.19 -15.88 -12.55
CA ILE A 86 18.01 -14.42 -12.60
C ILE A 86 19.14 -13.68 -11.84
N PHE A 87 19.67 -14.23 -10.76
CA PHE A 87 20.84 -13.67 -10.07
C PHE A 87 22.09 -13.76 -10.94
N ASP A 88 22.29 -14.85 -11.65
CA ASP A 88 23.42 -15.04 -12.58
C ASP A 88 23.33 -14.03 -13.74
N VAL A 89 22.16 -13.87 -14.34
CA VAL A 89 21.92 -12.85 -15.37
C VAL A 89 22.18 -11.44 -14.83
N ALA A 90 21.70 -11.11 -13.64
CA ALA A 90 21.94 -9.82 -13.02
C ALA A 90 23.42 -9.58 -12.75
N LYS A 91 24.20 -10.63 -12.43
CA LYS A 91 25.65 -10.58 -12.21
C LYS A 91 26.42 -10.34 -13.49
N GLU A 92 26.06 -11.03 -14.58
CA GLU A 92 26.68 -10.83 -15.90
C GLU A 92 26.48 -9.43 -16.44
N GLU A 93 25.38 -8.79 -16.08
CA GLU A 93 24.98 -7.45 -16.54
C GLU A 93 25.24 -6.34 -15.49
N ALA A 94 26.12 -6.61 -14.54
CA ALA A 94 26.47 -5.60 -13.51
C ALA A 94 27.20 -4.39 -14.15
N PRO A 95 26.95 -3.12 -13.67
CA PRO A 95 26.15 -2.78 -12.52
C PRO A 95 24.64 -2.88 -12.76
N SER A 96 23.93 -3.64 -11.95
CA SER A 96 22.54 -3.96 -12.16
C SER A 96 21.68 -3.75 -10.90
N ILE A 97 20.36 -3.80 -11.08
CA ILE A 97 19.38 -3.78 -10.01
C ILE A 97 18.37 -4.91 -10.22
N LEU A 98 18.10 -5.68 -9.17
CA LEU A 98 17.19 -6.80 -9.21
C LEU A 98 16.03 -6.57 -8.24
N LEU A 99 14.82 -6.53 -8.77
CA LEU A 99 13.59 -6.44 -7.98
C LEU A 99 13.00 -7.85 -7.76
N LEU A 100 12.88 -8.24 -6.51
CA LEU A 100 12.20 -9.45 -6.05
C LEU A 100 10.82 -9.05 -5.54
N GLU A 101 9.77 -9.30 -6.31
CA GLU A 101 8.42 -8.90 -5.92
C GLU A 101 7.72 -9.95 -5.07
N ASP A 102 7.03 -9.46 -4.04
CA ASP A 102 6.15 -10.24 -3.16
C ASP A 102 6.83 -11.49 -2.55
N LEU A 103 7.93 -11.27 -1.82
CA LEU A 103 8.68 -12.35 -1.17
C LEU A 103 7.82 -13.30 -0.32
N ASN A 104 6.69 -12.82 0.20
CA ASN A 104 5.73 -13.65 0.91
C ASN A 104 5.14 -14.78 0.04
N LEU A 105 5.19 -14.65 -1.28
CA LEU A 105 4.74 -15.68 -2.23
C LEU A 105 5.85 -16.69 -2.57
N TYR A 106 7.10 -16.45 -2.14
CA TYR A 106 8.23 -17.33 -2.46
C TYR A 106 8.22 -18.63 -1.65
N VAL A 107 7.58 -18.62 -0.50
CA VAL A 107 7.47 -19.76 0.40
C VAL A 107 6.03 -20.23 0.51
N GLU A 108 5.82 -21.53 0.49
CA GLU A 108 4.50 -22.15 0.68
C GLU A 108 4.17 -22.33 2.15
N SER A 109 5.18 -22.48 2.98
CA SER A 109 5.05 -22.62 4.43
C SER A 109 5.41 -21.31 5.14
N ASN A 110 4.63 -20.91 6.11
CA ASN A 110 4.94 -19.78 7.01
C ASN A 110 6.09 -20.17 7.96
N SER A 111 7.24 -20.59 7.39
CA SER A 111 8.39 -21.04 8.14
C SER A 111 9.65 -20.28 7.75
N PRO A 112 10.41 -19.74 8.72
CA PRO A 112 11.69 -19.10 8.46
C PRO A 112 12.78 -20.09 8.02
N TYR A 113 12.50 -21.38 8.06
CA TYR A 113 13.41 -22.46 7.67
C TYR A 113 13.10 -23.04 6.29
N ALA A 114 12.22 -22.40 5.53
CA ALA A 114 11.89 -22.86 4.18
C ALA A 114 13.14 -22.85 3.26
N PRO A 115 13.31 -23.84 2.38
CA PRO A 115 14.48 -23.95 1.51
C PRO A 115 14.63 -22.76 0.55
N GLU A 116 13.54 -22.10 0.20
CA GLU A 116 13.53 -20.91 -0.63
C GLU A 116 14.30 -19.74 0.02
N TRP A 117 14.16 -19.58 1.34
CA TRP A 117 14.95 -18.57 2.08
C TRP A 117 16.44 -18.88 2.07
N ALA A 118 16.82 -20.16 2.23
CA ALA A 118 18.21 -20.56 2.18
C ALA A 118 18.80 -20.33 0.77
N CYS A 119 18.03 -20.62 -0.26
CA CYS A 119 18.43 -20.35 -1.64
C CYS A 119 18.59 -18.83 -1.90
N LEU A 120 17.64 -18.02 -1.48
CA LEU A 120 17.74 -16.56 -1.62
C LEU A 120 18.98 -16.00 -0.89
N GLN A 121 19.25 -16.47 0.33
CA GLN A 121 20.46 -16.08 1.06
C GLN A 121 21.73 -16.45 0.31
N ALA A 122 21.81 -17.69 -0.21
CA ALA A 122 22.94 -18.13 -1.00
C ALA A 122 23.15 -17.27 -2.25
N CYS A 123 22.08 -16.97 -2.99
CA CYS A 123 22.16 -16.09 -4.17
C CYS A 123 22.67 -14.69 -3.84
N ILE A 124 22.19 -14.08 -2.74
CA ILE A 124 22.65 -12.75 -2.31
C ILE A 124 24.14 -12.82 -1.88
N ASP A 125 24.55 -13.85 -1.17
CA ASP A 125 25.93 -14.01 -0.70
C ASP A 125 26.91 -14.31 -1.86
N GLU A 126 26.52 -15.16 -2.81
CA GLU A 126 27.32 -15.51 -4.00
C GLU A 126 27.47 -14.35 -5.00
N THR A 127 26.58 -13.37 -4.96
CA THR A 127 26.68 -12.15 -5.77
C THR A 127 27.32 -10.99 -5.03
N SER A 128 27.93 -11.27 -3.88
CA SER A 128 28.48 -10.24 -2.97
C SER A 128 29.60 -9.41 -3.60
N ASP A 129 30.34 -9.96 -4.53
CA ASP A 129 31.46 -9.28 -5.22
C ASP A 129 31.01 -8.55 -6.50
N ALA A 130 29.76 -8.74 -6.90
CA ALA A 130 29.17 -8.06 -8.05
C ALA A 130 28.46 -6.77 -7.62
N ASP A 131 28.44 -5.77 -8.51
CA ASP A 131 27.72 -4.52 -8.26
C ASP A 131 26.23 -4.69 -8.60
N ILE A 132 25.54 -5.49 -7.76
CA ILE A 132 24.10 -5.73 -7.85
C ILE A 132 23.43 -5.12 -6.63
N PHE A 133 22.37 -4.35 -6.86
CA PHE A 133 21.51 -3.87 -5.79
C PHE A 133 20.18 -4.62 -5.81
N VAL A 134 19.81 -5.28 -4.72
CA VAL A 134 18.60 -6.09 -4.62
C VAL A 134 17.49 -5.30 -3.93
N ILE A 135 16.38 -5.07 -4.63
CA ILE A 135 15.14 -4.56 -4.02
C ILE A 135 14.22 -5.76 -3.77
N ALA A 136 13.63 -5.81 -2.60
CA ALA A 136 12.60 -6.79 -2.29
C ALA A 136 11.34 -6.12 -1.77
N THR A 137 10.18 -6.64 -2.15
CA THR A 137 8.89 -6.24 -1.59
C THR A 137 8.24 -7.40 -0.85
N THR A 138 7.60 -7.11 0.28
CA THR A 138 6.84 -8.10 1.04
C THR A 138 5.63 -7.44 1.71
N ASN A 139 4.62 -8.24 2.03
CA ASN A 139 3.50 -7.79 2.85
C ASN A 139 3.72 -8.09 4.33
N ASP A 140 4.68 -8.96 4.67
CA ASP A 140 4.92 -9.41 6.04
C ASP A 140 6.34 -9.98 6.18
N THR A 141 7.08 -9.51 7.18
CA THR A 141 8.43 -9.98 7.49
C THR A 141 8.48 -11.01 8.62
N ARG A 142 7.38 -11.29 9.29
CA ARG A 142 7.33 -12.18 10.48
C ARG A 142 7.86 -13.58 10.21
N TYR A 143 7.73 -14.05 8.99
CA TYR A 143 8.19 -15.39 8.57
C TYR A 143 9.52 -15.37 7.83
N MET A 144 10.14 -14.20 7.68
CA MET A 144 11.47 -14.10 7.08
C MET A 144 12.56 -14.43 8.10
N PRO A 145 13.62 -15.15 7.68
CA PRO A 145 14.77 -15.39 8.54
C PRO A 145 15.45 -14.08 8.92
N GLN A 146 15.80 -13.93 10.18
CA GLN A 146 16.55 -12.77 10.68
C GLN A 146 17.90 -12.59 9.97
N SER A 147 18.45 -13.66 9.40
CA SER A 147 19.68 -13.62 8.62
C SER A 147 19.57 -12.81 7.33
N LEU A 148 18.38 -12.70 6.70
CA LEU A 148 18.16 -11.83 5.55
C LEU A 148 18.11 -10.34 5.92
N LEU A 149 17.69 -10.03 7.15
CA LEU A 149 17.53 -8.67 7.65
C LEU A 149 18.82 -8.10 8.25
N ARG A 150 19.96 -8.77 8.05
CA ARG A 150 21.27 -8.31 8.55
C ARG A 150 21.96 -7.41 7.53
N PRO A 151 22.84 -6.48 8.00
CA PRO A 151 23.71 -5.71 7.14
C PRO A 151 24.49 -6.59 6.17
N GLY A 152 24.67 -6.13 4.95
CA GLY A 152 25.29 -6.87 3.85
C GLY A 152 24.32 -7.69 3.00
N ARG A 153 23.01 -7.70 3.33
CA ARG A 153 21.92 -8.28 2.54
C ARG A 153 20.86 -7.23 2.27
N PHE A 154 19.90 -7.02 3.20
CA PHE A 154 18.98 -5.90 3.15
C PHE A 154 19.42 -4.82 4.14
N ASP A 155 20.29 -3.92 3.67
CA ASP A 155 20.84 -2.82 4.48
C ASP A 155 19.79 -1.78 4.83
N TYR A 156 18.80 -1.61 3.97
CA TYR A 156 17.67 -0.71 4.17
C TYR A 156 16.37 -1.52 4.34
N ILE A 157 15.61 -1.17 5.36
CA ILE A 157 14.27 -1.72 5.58
C ILE A 157 13.31 -0.53 5.69
N LEU A 158 12.37 -0.42 4.75
CA LEU A 158 11.36 0.63 4.71
C LEU A 158 9.98 0.03 4.99
N ASN A 159 9.35 0.53 6.05
CA ASN A 159 7.99 0.17 6.41
C ASN A 159 7.04 1.28 5.93
N LEU A 160 6.13 0.94 4.99
CA LEU A 160 5.12 1.86 4.52
C LEU A 160 3.83 1.63 5.32
N ASN A 161 3.35 2.69 5.94
CA ASN A 161 2.09 2.68 6.67
C ASN A 161 0.97 3.31 5.82
N PRO A 162 -0.31 2.97 6.08
CA PRO A 162 -1.42 3.66 5.47
C PRO A 162 -1.31 5.18 5.65
N PRO A 163 -1.69 5.97 4.63
CA PRO A 163 -1.60 7.42 4.72
C PRO A 163 -2.56 7.95 5.78
N LEU A 164 -2.12 8.96 6.55
CA LEU A 164 -2.90 9.60 7.59
C LEU A 164 -2.88 11.13 7.43
N GLY A 165 -3.92 11.79 7.94
CA GLY A 165 -4.01 13.25 8.01
C GLY A 165 -3.77 13.89 6.64
N LYS A 166 -2.83 14.84 6.59
CA LYS A 166 -2.53 15.60 5.39
C LYS A 166 -2.08 14.73 4.21
N THR A 167 -1.31 13.69 4.44
CA THR A 167 -0.90 12.76 3.36
C THR A 167 -2.10 12.08 2.70
N ALA A 168 -3.09 11.65 3.49
CA ALA A 168 -4.32 11.08 2.95
C ALA A 168 -5.15 12.13 2.19
N GLU A 169 -5.22 13.38 2.70
CA GLU A 169 -5.89 14.49 2.01
C GLU A 169 -5.24 14.82 0.67
N ASP A 170 -3.92 14.86 0.61
CA ASP A 170 -3.16 15.12 -0.61
C ASP A 170 -3.37 14.01 -1.65
N ILE A 171 -3.42 12.74 -1.22
CA ILE A 171 -3.71 11.58 -2.09
C ILE A 171 -5.15 11.64 -2.61
N VAL A 172 -6.13 11.90 -1.75
CA VAL A 172 -7.53 12.06 -2.17
C VAL A 172 -7.68 13.24 -3.13
N SER A 173 -7.02 14.36 -2.86
CA SER A 173 -7.00 15.54 -3.74
C SER A 173 -6.45 15.21 -5.13
N TYR A 174 -5.38 14.41 -5.18
CA TYR A 174 -4.80 13.95 -6.44
C TYR A 174 -5.78 13.11 -7.26
N TYR A 175 -6.46 12.14 -6.65
CA TYR A 175 -7.43 11.31 -7.36
C TYR A 175 -8.72 12.04 -7.73
N LEU A 176 -8.96 13.21 -7.15
CA LEU A 176 -10.11 14.06 -7.43
C LEU A 176 -9.78 15.26 -8.34
N CYS A 177 -8.52 15.50 -8.67
CA CYS A 177 -8.08 16.71 -9.39
C CYS A 177 -8.70 16.88 -10.78
N ASP A 178 -9.04 15.77 -11.45
CA ASP A 178 -9.67 15.71 -12.77
C ASP A 178 -11.20 15.57 -12.70
N LYS A 179 -11.78 15.54 -11.49
CA LYS A 179 -13.22 15.33 -11.27
C LYS A 179 -13.90 16.63 -10.83
N ASN A 180 -15.06 16.88 -11.40
CA ASN A 180 -15.87 18.02 -11.00
C ASN A 180 -16.55 17.73 -9.66
N LEU A 181 -16.06 18.32 -8.58
CA LEU A 181 -16.64 18.18 -7.24
C LEU A 181 -17.74 19.22 -6.98
N ALA A 182 -18.76 18.80 -6.25
CA ALA A 182 -19.73 19.72 -5.68
C ALA A 182 -19.07 20.59 -4.58
N LYS A 183 -19.55 21.82 -4.40
CA LYS A 183 -18.92 22.82 -3.51
C LYS A 183 -18.99 22.47 -2.02
N ASP A 184 -19.89 21.61 -1.64
CA ASP A 184 -20.12 21.14 -0.26
C ASP A 184 -19.28 19.91 0.11
N VAL A 185 -18.52 19.36 -0.83
CA VAL A 185 -17.62 18.24 -0.59
C VAL A 185 -16.32 18.74 0.04
N GLN A 186 -16.04 18.29 1.26
CA GLN A 186 -14.81 18.60 1.98
C GLN A 186 -13.93 17.35 2.02
N ILE A 187 -12.68 17.47 1.54
CA ILE A 187 -11.73 16.34 1.49
C ILE A 187 -11.39 15.84 2.89
N SER A 188 -11.29 16.74 3.87
CA SER A 188 -11.05 16.37 5.27
C SER A 188 -12.12 15.44 5.84
N ASP A 189 -13.39 15.63 5.47
CA ASP A 189 -14.49 14.79 5.93
C ASP A 189 -14.41 13.38 5.29
N ILE A 190 -14.02 13.34 4.01
CA ILE A 190 -13.80 12.07 3.29
C ILE A 190 -12.70 11.26 3.99
N VAL A 191 -11.57 11.89 4.29
CA VAL A 191 -10.42 11.21 4.93
C VAL A 191 -10.76 10.73 6.34
N LYS A 192 -11.49 11.53 7.13
CA LYS A 192 -11.97 11.11 8.45
C LYS A 192 -12.87 9.88 8.40
N ALA A 193 -13.68 9.75 7.35
CA ALA A 193 -14.55 8.58 7.15
C ALA A 193 -13.80 7.33 6.66
N MET A 194 -12.52 7.45 6.34
CA MET A 194 -11.66 6.35 5.82
C MET A 194 -10.36 6.23 6.62
N PRO A 195 -10.39 5.92 7.92
CA PRO A 195 -9.17 5.80 8.72
C PRO A 195 -8.34 4.60 8.27
N GLN A 196 -7.03 4.80 8.13
CA GLN A 196 -6.03 3.74 7.88
C GLN A 196 -6.28 2.86 6.65
N VAL A 197 -6.91 3.38 5.61
CA VAL A 197 -7.07 2.65 4.34
C VAL A 197 -5.84 2.78 3.44
N SER A 198 -5.65 1.83 2.54
CA SER A 198 -4.54 1.86 1.59
C SER A 198 -4.74 2.93 0.50
N CYS A 199 -3.65 3.36 -0.14
CA CYS A 199 -3.71 4.28 -1.29
C CYS A 199 -4.59 3.72 -2.42
N ALA A 200 -4.49 2.42 -2.70
CA ALA A 200 -5.32 1.76 -3.70
C ALA A 200 -6.82 1.75 -3.32
N THR A 201 -7.13 1.66 -2.02
CA THR A 201 -8.51 1.77 -1.55
C THR A 201 -9.04 3.19 -1.73
N LEU A 202 -8.23 4.22 -1.41
CA LEU A 202 -8.59 5.63 -1.65
C LEU A 202 -8.89 5.88 -3.13
N GLU A 203 -8.02 5.41 -4.03
CA GLU A 203 -8.22 5.48 -5.48
C GLU A 203 -9.54 4.82 -5.90
N THR A 204 -9.77 3.60 -5.44
CA THR A 204 -10.99 2.82 -5.76
C THR A 204 -12.25 3.55 -5.32
N VAL A 205 -12.27 4.13 -4.12
CA VAL A 205 -13.43 4.89 -3.61
C VAL A 205 -13.66 6.14 -4.46
N MET A 206 -12.61 6.90 -4.79
CA MET A 206 -12.74 8.12 -5.59
C MET A 206 -13.19 7.82 -7.02
N ASN A 207 -12.70 6.74 -7.61
CA ASN A 207 -13.14 6.30 -8.93
C ASN A 207 -14.61 5.82 -8.92
N LEU A 208 -15.00 5.03 -7.92
CA LEU A 208 -16.38 4.56 -7.79
C LEU A 208 -17.35 5.71 -7.51
N ALA A 209 -16.95 6.73 -6.75
CA ALA A 209 -17.75 7.94 -6.55
C ALA A 209 -18.03 8.68 -7.87
N ALA A 210 -17.01 8.80 -8.73
CA ALA A 210 -17.19 9.38 -10.06
C ALA A 210 -18.13 8.53 -10.95
N ILE A 211 -18.03 7.20 -10.87
CA ILE A 211 -18.95 6.28 -11.58
C ILE A 211 -20.38 6.46 -11.06
N ASN A 212 -20.58 6.54 -9.73
CA ASN A 212 -21.91 6.78 -9.14
C ASN A 212 -22.51 8.10 -9.62
N SER A 213 -21.72 9.16 -9.63
CA SER A 213 -22.12 10.49 -10.11
C SER A 213 -22.57 10.45 -11.57
N ALA A 214 -21.75 9.84 -12.44
CA ALA A 214 -22.08 9.70 -13.85
C ALA A 214 -23.34 8.84 -14.08
N TYR A 215 -23.50 7.75 -13.33
CA TYR A 215 -24.67 6.86 -13.43
C TYR A 215 -25.98 7.55 -13.01
N ARG A 216 -25.89 8.53 -12.09
CA ARG A 216 -27.04 9.32 -11.61
C ARG A 216 -27.27 10.61 -12.39
N ASP A 217 -26.53 10.84 -13.49
CA ASP A 217 -26.55 12.07 -14.27
C ASP A 217 -26.29 13.35 -13.44
N HIS A 218 -25.47 13.24 -12.38
CA HIS A 218 -25.04 14.38 -11.60
C HIS A 218 -24.00 15.20 -12.38
N ALA A 219 -24.17 16.53 -12.43
CA ALA A 219 -23.21 17.44 -13.07
C ALA A 219 -21.84 17.49 -12.34
N HIS A 220 -21.82 17.12 -11.06
CA HIS A 220 -20.68 17.14 -10.16
C HIS A 220 -20.74 15.92 -9.24
N VAL A 221 -19.57 15.43 -8.81
CA VAL A 221 -19.50 14.38 -7.78
C VAL A 221 -20.01 14.96 -6.46
N GLN A 222 -21.11 14.43 -5.98
CA GLN A 222 -21.79 14.87 -4.76
C GLN A 222 -21.32 14.06 -3.55
N LYS A 223 -21.58 14.59 -2.35
CA LYS A 223 -21.24 13.93 -1.09
C LYS A 223 -21.86 12.53 -1.00
N GLU A 224 -23.09 12.34 -1.46
CA GLU A 224 -23.76 11.03 -1.47
C GLU A 224 -23.09 10.00 -2.39
N ASP A 225 -22.52 10.42 -3.53
CA ASP A 225 -21.82 9.52 -4.44
C ASP A 225 -20.56 8.97 -3.79
N ILE A 226 -19.87 9.80 -3.02
CA ILE A 226 -18.68 9.43 -2.26
C ILE A 226 -19.04 8.53 -1.09
N ILE A 227 -20.09 8.85 -0.32
CA ILE A 227 -20.55 8.05 0.81
C ILE A 227 -20.97 6.66 0.33
N ASP A 228 -21.74 6.54 -0.74
CA ASP A 228 -22.14 5.24 -1.28
C ASP A 228 -20.94 4.42 -1.75
N ALA A 229 -19.95 5.04 -2.38
CA ALA A 229 -18.70 4.38 -2.78
C ALA A 229 -17.90 3.89 -1.56
N LEU A 230 -17.76 4.74 -0.55
CA LEU A 230 -17.05 4.47 0.69
C LEU A 230 -17.70 3.30 1.45
N LEU A 231 -19.02 3.36 1.67
CA LEU A 231 -19.75 2.30 2.35
C LEU A 231 -19.59 0.96 1.64
N LYS A 232 -19.61 0.95 0.31
CA LYS A 232 -19.43 -0.26 -0.48
C LYS A 232 -18.00 -0.82 -0.46
N VAL A 233 -16.99 0.04 -0.59
CA VAL A 233 -15.58 -0.39 -0.77
C VAL A 233 -14.90 -0.64 0.57
N VAL A 234 -15.04 0.28 1.52
CA VAL A 234 -14.32 0.22 2.80
C VAL A 234 -15.05 -0.68 3.79
N TYR A 235 -16.38 -0.53 3.87
CA TYR A 235 -17.19 -1.22 4.87
C TYR A 235 -17.96 -2.42 4.32
N ASN A 236 -17.87 -2.68 3.01
CA ASN A 236 -18.59 -3.78 2.32
C ASN A 236 -20.12 -3.75 2.55
N LEU A 237 -20.67 -2.54 2.75
CA LEU A 237 -22.10 -2.33 2.95
C LEU A 237 -22.80 -2.15 1.62
N ARG A 238 -23.88 -2.89 1.40
CA ARG A 238 -24.73 -2.77 0.22
C ARG A 238 -26.07 -2.16 0.60
N LYS A 239 -26.74 -1.52 -0.35
CA LYS A 239 -28.17 -1.20 -0.16
C LYS A 239 -28.93 -2.51 -0.09
N THR A 240 -29.70 -2.68 0.96
CA THR A 240 -30.56 -3.86 1.13
C THR A 240 -31.80 -3.68 0.27
N ASP A 241 -32.15 -4.70 -0.53
CA ASP A 241 -33.40 -4.73 -1.29
C ASP A 241 -34.58 -5.30 -0.46
N CYS A 242 -34.35 -5.52 0.85
CA CYS A 242 -35.38 -6.02 1.76
C CYS A 242 -36.27 -4.89 2.26
N GLU A 243 -37.56 -5.13 2.36
CA GLU A 243 -38.49 -4.28 3.10
C GLU A 243 -38.11 -4.34 4.58
N GLU A 244 -37.50 -3.27 5.10
CA GLU A 244 -37.11 -3.14 6.49
C GLU A 244 -38.30 -2.63 7.31
N ASP A 245 -38.49 -3.18 8.54
CA ASP A 245 -39.50 -2.68 9.46
C ASP A 245 -39.16 -1.23 9.88
N PRO A 246 -40.01 -0.23 9.59
CA PRO A 246 -39.73 1.16 9.93
C PRO A 246 -39.49 1.39 11.43
N GLN A 247 -40.04 0.54 12.32
CA GLN A 247 -39.82 0.67 13.76
C GLN A 247 -38.43 0.15 14.17
N GLU A 248 -37.99 -0.95 13.58
CA GLU A 248 -36.65 -1.49 13.79
C GLU A 248 -35.57 -0.51 13.28
N HIS A 249 -35.75 0.05 12.08
CA HIS A 249 -34.91 1.09 11.51
C HIS A 249 -34.77 2.32 12.40
N GLN A 250 -35.90 2.79 12.96
CA GLN A 250 -35.88 3.93 13.87
C GLN A 250 -35.12 3.60 15.18
N MET A 251 -35.27 2.38 15.69
CA MET A 251 -34.59 1.96 16.91
C MET A 251 -33.07 1.86 16.72
N ILE A 252 -32.63 1.28 15.60
CA ILE A 252 -31.20 1.20 15.21
C ILE A 252 -30.64 2.62 15.03
N ALA A 253 -31.35 3.50 14.32
CA ALA A 253 -30.91 4.87 14.08
C ALA A 253 -30.71 5.65 15.39
N VAL A 254 -31.62 5.51 16.36
CA VAL A 254 -31.48 6.15 17.69
C VAL A 254 -30.30 5.57 18.45
N HIS A 255 -30.08 4.25 18.37
CA HIS A 255 -28.95 3.59 19.03
C HIS A 255 -27.62 4.11 18.50
N GLU A 256 -27.40 4.11 17.18
CA GLU A 256 -26.17 4.59 16.55
C GLU A 256 -25.97 6.11 16.76
N ALA A 257 -27.06 6.88 16.70
CA ALA A 257 -26.98 8.31 17.01
C ALA A 257 -26.56 8.58 18.47
N ALA A 258 -26.99 7.75 19.42
CA ALA A 258 -26.58 7.86 20.82
C ALA A 258 -25.07 7.58 20.97
N HIS A 259 -24.54 6.55 20.33
CA HIS A 259 -23.09 6.28 20.30
C HIS A 259 -22.31 7.45 19.73
N ALA A 260 -22.78 8.01 18.62
CA ALA A 260 -22.13 9.15 17.98
C ALA A 260 -22.14 10.41 18.86
N VAL A 261 -23.28 10.73 19.49
CA VAL A 261 -23.37 11.88 20.42
C VAL A 261 -22.38 11.72 21.59
N VAL A 262 -22.31 10.53 22.19
CA VAL A 262 -21.34 10.27 23.28
C VAL A 262 -19.91 10.41 22.77
N GLY A 263 -19.58 9.82 21.61
CA GLY A 263 -18.25 9.93 21.01
C GLY A 263 -17.86 11.39 20.74
N GLU A 264 -18.75 12.17 20.15
CA GLU A 264 -18.53 13.59 19.83
C GLU A 264 -18.39 14.47 21.07
N VAL A 265 -19.13 14.17 22.13
CA VAL A 265 -19.02 14.88 23.42
C VAL A 265 -17.70 14.59 24.12
N LEU A 266 -17.23 13.35 24.06
CA LEU A 266 -15.97 12.94 24.69
C LEU A 266 -14.75 13.39 23.88
N HIS A 267 -14.86 13.32 22.55
CA HIS A 267 -13.77 13.63 21.59
C HIS A 267 -14.36 14.35 20.38
N SER A 268 -14.48 15.68 20.47
CA SER A 268 -15.08 16.49 19.39
C SER A 268 -14.33 16.31 18.07
N GLY A 269 -15.11 16.06 16.99
CA GLY A 269 -14.60 15.81 15.65
C GLY A 269 -14.05 14.38 15.44
N SER A 270 -14.31 13.46 16.35
CA SER A 270 -13.87 12.05 16.24
C SER A 270 -14.76 11.23 15.32
N ILE A 271 -16.02 11.61 15.12
CA ILE A 271 -16.95 10.82 14.32
C ILE A 271 -16.72 11.07 12.83
N GLY A 272 -16.33 10.00 12.11
CA GLY A 272 -16.15 10.03 10.66
C GLY A 272 -17.45 9.82 9.90
N ILE A 273 -18.20 8.76 10.24
CA ILE A 273 -19.45 8.39 9.59
C ILE A 273 -20.35 7.61 10.55
N ILE A 274 -21.66 7.81 10.41
CA ILE A 274 -22.70 7.03 11.07
C ILE A 274 -23.60 6.45 9.98
N THR A 275 -23.93 5.16 10.09
CA THR A 275 -24.82 4.50 9.14
C THR A 275 -25.68 3.47 9.84
N ILE A 276 -26.90 3.31 9.35
CA ILE A 276 -27.82 2.22 9.73
C ILE A 276 -27.79 1.08 8.72
N ARG A 277 -26.99 1.19 7.66
CA ARG A 277 -26.82 0.11 6.69
C ARG A 277 -26.02 -1.02 7.33
N GLY A 278 -26.59 -2.23 7.34
CA GLY A 278 -25.98 -3.43 7.91
C GLY A 278 -24.89 -4.04 7.02
N SER A 279 -23.96 -4.78 7.63
CA SER A 279 -22.99 -5.60 6.89
C SER A 279 -23.54 -7.02 6.69
N HIS A 280 -23.57 -7.51 5.44
CA HIS A 280 -23.83 -8.93 5.18
C HIS A 280 -22.64 -9.78 5.69
N GLY A 281 -22.75 -10.31 6.90
CA GLY A 281 -21.71 -11.15 7.50
C GLY A 281 -21.93 -11.50 8.97
N ALA A 282 -22.88 -10.88 9.64
CA ALA A 282 -23.25 -11.30 10.99
C ALA A 282 -24.09 -12.59 10.91
N ILE A 283 -23.56 -13.66 11.45
CA ILE A 283 -24.29 -14.91 11.69
C ILE A 283 -25.44 -14.56 12.64
N GLY A 284 -26.69 -14.48 12.12
CA GLY A 284 -27.85 -14.31 12.96
C GLY A 284 -28.88 -13.24 12.58
N GLY A 285 -28.92 -12.74 11.34
CA GLY A 285 -30.13 -12.08 10.81
C GLY A 285 -30.53 -10.73 11.44
N MET A 286 -29.68 -10.08 12.22
CA MET A 286 -29.89 -8.70 12.63
C MET A 286 -28.92 -7.79 11.84
N GLU A 287 -29.46 -6.87 11.05
CA GLU A 287 -28.72 -5.78 10.48
C GLU A 287 -28.40 -4.80 11.61
N SER A 288 -27.11 -4.67 11.97
CA SER A 288 -26.67 -3.67 12.93
C SER A 288 -26.04 -2.51 12.18
N GLY A 289 -26.48 -1.28 12.46
CA GLY A 289 -25.77 -0.07 12.09
C GLY A 289 -24.43 0.02 12.84
N PHE A 290 -23.58 0.95 12.46
CA PHE A 290 -22.34 1.24 13.19
C PHE A 290 -21.91 2.70 13.05
N ALA A 291 -21.15 3.16 14.02
CA ALA A 291 -20.46 4.44 13.97
C ALA A 291 -18.94 4.20 13.84
N VAL A 292 -18.27 5.02 13.04
CA VAL A 292 -16.80 4.99 12.86
C VAL A 292 -16.21 6.16 13.65
N TYR A 293 -15.35 5.84 14.59
CA TYR A 293 -14.67 6.77 15.48
C TYR A 293 -13.25 7.07 14.99
#